data_185ba95b8662980cc872e09fbdf78997
#
_entry.id   185ba95b8662980cc872e09fbdf78997
#
_cell.length_a   1.000
_cell.length_b   1.000
_cell.length_c   1.000
_cell.angle_alpha   90.00
_cell.angle_beta   90.00
_cell.angle_gamma   90.00
#
_symmetry.space_group_name_H-M   'P 1'
#
loop_
_entity.id
_entity.type
_entity.pdbx_description
1 polymer ?
#
loop_
_entity_poly.entity_id
_entity_poly.type
_entity_poly.pdbx_seq_one_letter_code
_entity_poly.pdbx_strand_id
1 'polypeptide(L)'
;MTVRFLEVLLDAPLPALDYILPEGETAEPGERVVVPLGPKRKDVGIVVRVKDSTEIEESRMKPVISVLHDVPALRGEWLSFTRFAADYYIKNWGETAVAALPLFFRKVPGAKFQKSLESFRAMHVKKTEPTPRVELNDE
;
A
#
# COMPACT_ATOMS: atom_id res chain seq x y z
N MET A 1 -19.18 -5.10 -18.75
CA MET A 1 -18.03 -5.29 -17.86
C MET A 1 -17.60 -3.94 -17.32
N THR A 2 -17.55 -3.82 -16.01
CA THR A 2 -17.22 -2.56 -15.35
C THR A 2 -15.71 -2.46 -15.22
N VAL A 3 -15.11 -1.53 -15.96
CA VAL A 3 -13.70 -1.19 -15.77
C VAL A 3 -13.61 -0.40 -14.46
N ARG A 4 -12.71 -0.79 -13.58
CA ARG A 4 -12.47 -0.10 -12.33
C ARG A 4 -11.16 0.68 -12.39
N PHE A 5 -11.11 1.74 -11.62
CA PHE A 5 -9.95 2.61 -11.54
C PHE A 5 -9.48 2.69 -10.09
N LEU A 6 -8.17 2.77 -9.92
CA LEU A 6 -7.55 2.91 -8.61
C LEU A 6 -6.91 4.29 -8.49
N GLU A 7 -7.21 4.98 -7.41
CA GLU A 7 -6.49 6.19 -7.04
C GLU A 7 -5.33 5.78 -6.14
N VAL A 8 -4.11 6.03 -6.59
CA VAL A 8 -2.87 5.48 -6.01
C VAL A 8 -1.93 6.59 -5.56
N LEU A 9 -1.45 6.49 -4.33
CA LEU A 9 -0.40 7.34 -3.80
C LEU A 9 0.97 6.79 -4.16
N LEU A 10 1.84 7.66 -4.65
CA LEU A 10 3.23 7.32 -4.98
C LEU A 10 4.19 8.14 -4.14
N ASP A 11 5.42 7.64 -3.99
CA ASP A 11 6.52 8.39 -3.37
C ASP A 11 7.05 9.43 -4.35
N ALA A 12 6.27 10.46 -4.58
CA ALA A 12 6.58 11.54 -5.50
C ALA A 12 5.81 12.80 -5.08
N PRO A 13 6.30 13.99 -5.46
CA PRO A 13 5.61 15.25 -5.15
C PRO A 13 4.43 15.47 -6.11
N LEU A 14 3.52 14.50 -6.15
CA LEU A 14 2.36 14.47 -7.03
C LEU A 14 1.11 14.14 -6.20
N PRO A 15 -0.09 14.58 -6.64
CA PRO A 15 -1.31 14.06 -6.07
C PRO A 15 -1.48 12.57 -6.38
N ALA A 16 -2.46 11.94 -5.77
CA ALA A 16 -2.81 10.57 -6.10
C ALA A 16 -3.13 10.46 -7.61
N LEU A 17 -2.62 9.42 -8.25
CA LEU A 17 -2.79 9.19 -9.68
C LEU A 17 -3.78 8.06 -9.93
N ASP A 18 -4.55 8.19 -11.01
CA ASP A 18 -5.49 7.16 -11.42
C ASP A 18 -4.82 6.12 -12.32
N TYR A 19 -5.07 4.85 -11.98
CA TYR A 19 -4.63 3.70 -12.77
C TYR A 19 -5.81 2.78 -13.07
N ILE A 20 -5.71 2.02 -14.14
CA ILE A 20 -6.72 1.03 -14.50
C ILE A 20 -6.46 -0.25 -13.70
N LEU A 21 -7.51 -0.79 -13.06
CA LEU A 21 -7.46 -2.11 -12.44
C LEU A 21 -7.74 -3.16 -13.53
N PRO A 22 -6.78 -4.06 -13.83
CA PRO A 22 -7.00 -5.09 -14.82
C PRO A 22 -8.20 -5.99 -14.49
N GLU A 23 -8.87 -6.47 -15.51
CA GLU A 23 -10.00 -7.37 -15.35
C GLU A 23 -9.56 -8.65 -14.62
N GLY A 24 -10.38 -9.10 -13.70
CA GLY A 24 -10.08 -10.27 -12.87
C GLY A 24 -9.24 -9.97 -11.63
N GLU A 25 -8.69 -8.77 -11.51
CA GLU A 25 -7.98 -8.34 -10.32
C GLU A 25 -8.91 -7.66 -9.33
N THR A 26 -8.60 -7.80 -8.05
CA THR A 26 -9.31 -7.12 -6.97
C THR A 26 -8.35 -6.25 -6.19
N ALA A 27 -8.82 -5.10 -5.74
CA ALA A 27 -8.04 -4.19 -4.91
C ALA A 27 -8.96 -3.47 -3.92
N GLU A 28 -8.44 -3.22 -2.74
CA GLU A 28 -9.13 -2.48 -1.69
C GLU A 28 -8.28 -1.29 -1.25
N PRO A 29 -8.90 -0.21 -0.74
CA PRO A 29 -8.13 0.88 -0.14
C PRO A 29 -7.19 0.35 0.94
N GLY A 30 -5.95 0.82 0.93
CA GLY A 30 -4.90 0.38 1.84
C GLY A 30 -4.00 -0.72 1.29
N GLU A 31 -4.35 -1.34 0.17
CA GLU A 31 -3.48 -2.32 -0.48
C GLU A 31 -2.37 -1.63 -1.26
N ARG A 32 -1.22 -2.30 -1.35
CA ARG A 32 -0.11 -1.84 -2.18
C ARG A 32 -0.24 -2.41 -3.60
N VAL A 33 0.15 -1.62 -4.57
CA VAL A 33 0.15 -2.01 -5.98
C VAL A 33 1.50 -1.70 -6.61
N VAL A 34 1.88 -2.48 -7.60
CA VAL A 34 3.02 -2.16 -8.46
C VAL A 34 2.48 -1.47 -9.69
N VAL A 35 2.96 -0.28 -9.97
CA VAL A 35 2.51 0.56 -11.07
C VAL A 35 3.68 0.95 -11.97
N PRO A 36 3.44 1.14 -13.29
CA PRO A 36 4.46 1.70 -14.16
C PRO A 36 4.60 3.19 -13.89
N LEU A 37 5.83 3.66 -13.77
CA LEU A 37 6.15 5.07 -13.61
C LEU A 37 7.13 5.47 -14.71
N GLY A 38 6.60 5.92 -15.84
CA GLY A 38 7.39 6.17 -17.04
C GLY A 38 7.68 4.87 -17.83
N PRO A 39 8.49 4.97 -18.91
CA PRO A 39 8.63 3.86 -19.85
C PRO A 39 9.42 2.64 -19.34
N LYS A 40 10.26 2.81 -18.32
CA LYS A 40 11.16 1.74 -17.85
C LYS A 40 11.15 1.53 -16.33
N ARG A 41 10.38 2.32 -15.59
CA ARG A 41 10.39 2.28 -14.13
C ARG A 41 9.09 1.71 -13.59
N LYS A 42 9.22 0.91 -12.55
CA LYS A 42 8.10 0.40 -11.75
C LYS A 42 8.24 0.92 -10.33
N ASP A 43 7.12 1.22 -9.70
CA ASP A 43 7.13 1.68 -8.32
C ASP A 43 5.99 1.05 -7.53
N VAL A 44 6.10 1.09 -6.21
CA VAL A 44 5.05 0.63 -5.31
C VAL A 44 4.24 1.84 -4.86
N GLY A 45 2.93 1.74 -5.01
CA GLY A 45 2.00 2.74 -4.54
C GLY A 45 0.99 2.17 -3.56
N ILE A 46 0.23 3.04 -2.93
CA ILE A 46 -0.82 2.69 -1.97
C ILE A 46 -2.17 3.10 -2.55
N VAL A 47 -3.10 2.16 -2.64
CA VAL A 47 -4.46 2.43 -3.10
C VAL A 47 -5.21 3.20 -2.01
N VAL A 48 -5.80 4.33 -2.35
CA VAL A 48 -6.62 5.12 -1.41
C VAL A 48 -8.09 5.09 -1.77
N ARG A 49 -8.41 4.80 -3.02
CA ARG A 49 -9.79 4.73 -3.49
C ARG A 49 -9.92 3.78 -4.68
N VAL A 50 -11.02 3.06 -4.71
CA VAL A 50 -11.44 2.27 -5.88
C VAL A 50 -12.65 2.97 -6.48
N LYS A 51 -12.60 3.28 -7.79
CA LYS A 51 -13.63 4.04 -8.50
C LYS A 51 -14.16 3.27 -9.69
N ASP A 52 -15.44 3.49 -10.01
CA ASP A 52 -16.06 2.93 -11.22
C ASP A 52 -16.00 3.90 -12.40
N SER A 53 -15.64 5.16 -12.17
CA SER A 53 -15.52 6.19 -13.19
C SER A 53 -14.33 7.11 -12.91
N THR A 54 -13.81 7.74 -13.97
CA THR A 54 -12.69 8.67 -13.86
C THR A 54 -12.94 9.86 -14.82
N GLU A 55 -12.38 11.01 -14.44
CA GLU A 55 -12.40 12.22 -15.29
C GLU A 55 -11.27 12.22 -16.31
N ILE A 56 -10.30 11.30 -16.18
CA ILE A 56 -9.14 11.19 -17.04
C ILE A 56 -9.47 10.25 -18.19
N GLU A 57 -9.06 10.59 -19.41
CA GLU A 57 -9.22 9.73 -20.56
C GLU A 57 -8.46 8.41 -20.38
N GLU A 58 -9.13 7.29 -20.61
CA GLU A 58 -8.52 5.95 -20.46
C GLU A 58 -7.25 5.78 -21.30
N SER A 59 -7.17 6.45 -22.46
CA SER A 59 -5.99 6.42 -23.32
C SER A 59 -4.72 6.98 -22.64
N ARG A 60 -4.89 7.79 -21.61
CA ARG A 60 -3.78 8.40 -20.85
C ARG A 60 -3.43 7.65 -19.60
N MET A 61 -4.24 6.66 -19.21
CA MET A 61 -4.02 5.87 -18.01
C MET A 61 -3.33 4.56 -18.33
N LYS A 62 -2.49 4.12 -17.43
CA LYS A 62 -1.84 2.81 -17.52
C LYS A 62 -2.50 1.85 -16.54
N PRO A 63 -2.51 0.55 -16.84
CA PRO A 63 -2.97 -0.44 -15.87
C PRO A 63 -1.92 -0.65 -14.79
N VAL A 64 -2.38 -1.03 -13.59
CA VAL A 64 -1.47 -1.51 -12.55
C VAL A 64 -0.83 -2.82 -13.03
N ILE A 65 0.43 -3.04 -12.65
CA ILE A 65 1.16 -4.25 -13.03
C ILE A 65 0.71 -5.42 -12.17
N SER A 66 0.57 -5.21 -10.87
CA SER A 66 0.07 -6.22 -9.94
C SER A 66 -0.47 -5.58 -8.67
N VAL A 67 -1.39 -6.27 -8.02
CA VAL A 67 -1.88 -5.92 -6.69
C VAL A 67 -1.20 -6.84 -5.70
N LEU A 68 -0.63 -6.28 -4.64
CA LEU A 68 0.13 -7.02 -3.64
C LEU A 68 -0.79 -7.47 -2.51
N HIS A 69 -1.12 -8.75 -2.49
CA HIS A 69 -1.98 -9.35 -1.46
C HIS A 69 -1.19 -10.07 -0.37
N ASP A 70 0.11 -9.84 -0.30
CA ASP A 70 1.05 -10.51 0.60
C ASP A 70 0.86 -10.14 2.07
N VAL A 71 0.32 -8.96 2.33
CA VAL A 71 -0.01 -8.47 3.67
C VAL A 71 -1.41 -7.88 3.66
N PRO A 72 -2.08 -7.82 4.84
CA PRO A 72 -3.39 -7.17 4.93
C PRO A 72 -3.33 -5.70 4.49
N ALA A 73 -4.45 -5.21 3.97
CA ALA A 73 -4.58 -3.80 3.60
C ALA A 73 -4.36 -2.88 4.81
N LEU A 74 -3.75 -1.74 4.56
CA LEU A 74 -3.59 -0.70 5.59
C LEU A 74 -4.96 -0.17 6.02
N ARG A 75 -5.12 0.06 7.30
CA ARG A 75 -6.39 0.54 7.85
C ARG A 75 -6.71 1.96 7.40
N GLY A 76 -8.01 2.27 7.33
CA GLY A 76 -8.47 3.61 7.00
C GLY A 76 -7.94 4.67 7.96
N GLU A 77 -7.81 4.33 9.25
CA GLU A 77 -7.23 5.24 10.25
C GLU A 77 -5.77 5.58 9.93
N TRP A 78 -5.00 4.61 9.45
CA TRP A 78 -3.61 4.84 9.04
C TRP A 78 -3.55 5.78 7.84
N LEU A 79 -4.41 5.59 6.85
CA LEU A 79 -4.50 6.47 5.69
C LEU A 79 -4.90 7.90 6.10
N SER A 80 -5.89 8.03 6.97
CA SER A 80 -6.34 9.32 7.49
C SER A 80 -5.25 10.01 8.30
N PHE A 81 -4.52 9.26 9.12
CA PHE A 81 -3.41 9.80 9.91
C PHE A 81 -2.28 10.32 9.02
N THR A 82 -1.89 9.57 8.00
CA THR A 82 -0.83 10.00 7.08
C THR A 82 -1.25 11.22 6.27
N ARG A 83 -2.53 11.32 5.90
CA ARG A 83 -3.06 12.50 5.24
C ARG A 83 -3.03 13.72 6.14
N PHE A 84 -3.44 13.56 7.39
CA PHE A 84 -3.37 14.61 8.40
C PHE A 84 -1.92 15.08 8.60
N ALA A 85 -0.99 14.16 8.74
CA ALA A 85 0.44 14.48 8.91
C ALA A 85 1.00 15.22 7.69
N ALA A 86 0.63 14.82 6.48
CA ALA A 86 1.05 15.47 5.25
C ALA A 86 0.55 16.92 5.23
N ASP A 87 -0.72 17.15 5.52
CA ASP A 87 -1.32 18.49 5.55
C ASP A 87 -0.68 19.36 6.64
N TYR A 88 -0.46 18.78 7.82
CA TYR A 88 0.14 19.50 8.96
C TYR A 88 1.56 19.99 8.67
N TYR A 89 2.39 19.15 8.02
CA TYR A 89 3.77 19.48 7.71
C TYR A 89 3.95 20.06 6.30
N ILE A 90 2.86 20.34 5.60
CA ILE A 90 2.88 20.88 4.22
C ILE A 90 3.71 19.99 3.29
N LYS A 91 3.44 18.68 3.36
CA LYS A 91 4.07 17.66 2.53
C LYS A 91 3.05 17.02 1.60
N ASN A 92 3.52 16.35 0.56
CA ASN A 92 2.65 15.56 -0.29
C ASN A 92 2.21 14.28 0.44
N TRP A 93 0.95 13.94 0.31
CA TRP A 93 0.42 12.75 0.98
C TRP A 93 1.14 11.47 0.58
N GLY A 94 1.40 11.28 -0.73
CA GLY A 94 2.10 10.10 -1.23
C GLY A 94 3.49 9.92 -0.61
N GLU A 95 4.29 10.98 -0.58
CA GLU A 95 5.62 10.94 0.05
C GLU A 95 5.53 10.62 1.55
N THR A 96 4.58 11.22 2.24
CA THR A 96 4.38 11.00 3.68
C THR A 96 3.93 9.57 3.96
N ALA A 97 2.96 9.07 3.21
CA ALA A 97 2.42 7.73 3.39
C ALA A 97 3.47 6.65 3.09
N VAL A 98 4.17 6.78 1.98
CA VAL A 98 5.21 5.80 1.61
C VAL A 98 6.36 5.84 2.61
N ALA A 99 6.76 7.03 3.08
CA ALA A 99 7.81 7.17 4.10
C ALA A 99 7.43 6.52 5.44
N ALA A 100 6.14 6.42 5.74
CA ALA A 100 5.66 5.76 6.95
C ALA A 100 5.66 4.22 6.86
N LEU A 101 5.84 3.66 5.66
CA LEU A 101 5.95 2.21 5.49
C LEU A 101 7.35 1.71 5.86
N PRO A 102 7.46 0.48 6.41
CA PRO A 102 8.75 -0.19 6.52
C PRO A 102 9.46 -0.28 5.17
N LEU A 103 10.78 -0.19 5.17
CA LEU A 103 11.58 -0.09 3.95
C LEU A 103 11.29 -1.19 2.93
N PHE A 104 11.16 -2.42 3.38
CA PHE A 104 10.94 -3.54 2.45
C PHE A 104 9.54 -3.52 1.81
N PHE A 105 8.57 -2.83 2.39
CA PHE A 105 7.24 -2.66 1.79
C PHE A 105 7.20 -1.54 0.74
N ARG A 106 8.24 -0.71 0.67
CA ARG A 106 8.33 0.38 -0.31
C ARG A 106 8.89 -0.07 -1.66
N LYS A 107 9.41 -1.28 -1.74
CA LYS A 107 10.11 -1.79 -2.92
C LYS A 107 9.26 -2.79 -3.68
N VAL A 108 9.47 -2.86 -4.99
CA VAL A 108 8.85 -3.88 -5.83
C VAL A 108 9.32 -5.25 -5.36
N PRO A 109 8.39 -6.20 -5.11
CA PRO A 109 8.75 -7.52 -4.61
C PRO A 109 9.68 -8.27 -5.57
N GLY A 110 10.74 -8.85 -5.01
CA GLY A 110 11.68 -9.74 -5.70
C GLY A 110 12.01 -10.91 -4.79
N ALA A 111 12.97 -11.75 -5.20
CA ALA A 111 13.37 -12.94 -4.43
C ALA A 111 13.81 -12.59 -2.99
N LYS A 112 14.53 -11.50 -2.82
CA LYS A 112 14.94 -11.02 -1.49
C LYS A 112 13.77 -10.55 -0.64
N PHE A 113 12.74 -10.03 -1.26
CA PHE A 113 11.52 -9.58 -0.58
C PHE A 113 10.80 -10.75 0.09
N GLN A 114 10.65 -11.87 -0.62
CA GLN A 114 9.98 -13.05 -0.07
C GLN A 114 10.68 -13.56 1.19
N LYS A 115 12.01 -13.63 1.18
CA LYS A 115 12.80 -14.03 2.36
C LYS A 115 12.61 -13.06 3.52
N SER A 116 12.62 -11.76 3.24
CA SER A 116 12.42 -10.72 4.27
C SER A 116 11.02 -10.79 4.86
N LEU A 117 10.02 -11.05 4.03
CA LEU A 117 8.63 -11.20 4.47
C LEU A 117 8.44 -12.44 5.35
N GLU A 118 9.05 -13.57 4.98
CA GLU A 118 9.01 -14.80 5.78
C GLU A 118 9.66 -14.57 7.14
N SER A 119 10.82 -13.91 7.18
CA SER A 119 11.50 -13.57 8.43
C SER A 119 10.65 -12.64 9.29
N PHE A 120 10.02 -11.65 8.69
CA PHE A 120 9.14 -10.73 9.40
C PHE A 120 7.92 -11.45 10.00
N ARG A 121 7.29 -12.31 9.21
CA ARG A 121 6.15 -13.12 9.67
C ARG A 121 6.55 -14.05 10.83
N ALA A 122 7.70 -14.69 10.71
CA ALA A 122 8.22 -15.56 11.78
C ALA A 122 8.44 -14.78 13.08
N MET A 123 9.01 -13.58 13.02
CA MET A 123 9.17 -12.72 14.20
C MET A 123 7.84 -12.27 14.79
N HIS A 124 6.85 -11.97 13.96
CA HIS A 124 5.51 -11.55 14.42
C HIS A 124 4.75 -12.69 15.09
N VAL A 125 4.84 -13.89 14.55
CA VAL A 125 4.23 -15.07 15.15
C VAL A 125 4.82 -15.34 16.53
N LYS A 126 6.14 -15.21 16.70
CA LYS A 126 6.80 -15.35 18.00
C LYS A 126 6.36 -14.30 19.02
N LYS A 127 6.08 -13.08 18.57
CA LYS A 127 5.61 -11.99 19.44
C LYS A 127 4.14 -12.08 19.82
N THR A 128 3.34 -12.77 19.00
CA THR A 128 1.92 -12.96 19.25
C THR A 128 1.61 -14.23 20.01
N GLU A 129 2.60 -15.11 20.25
CA GLU A 129 2.42 -16.21 21.19
C GLU A 129 2.14 -15.61 22.55
N PRO A 130 1.02 -15.99 23.20
CA PRO A 130 0.69 -15.43 24.49
C PRO A 130 1.80 -15.76 25.48
N THR A 131 2.44 -14.73 25.98
CA THR A 131 3.31 -14.87 27.15
C THR A 131 2.48 -15.54 28.24
N PRO A 132 2.95 -16.66 28.83
CA PRO A 132 2.19 -17.25 29.90
C PRO A 132 1.96 -16.17 30.96
N ARG A 133 0.69 -15.93 31.28
CA ARG A 133 0.33 -14.98 32.32
C ARG A 133 1.02 -15.48 33.62
N VAL A 134 1.96 -14.70 34.05
CA VAL A 134 2.42 -14.85 35.43
C VAL A 134 1.22 -14.50 36.29
N GLU A 135 0.59 -15.51 36.85
CA GLU A 135 -0.39 -15.26 37.90
C GLU A 135 0.31 -14.50 39.00
N LEU A 136 0.01 -13.23 39.13
CA LEU A 136 0.33 -12.48 40.31
C LEU A 136 -0.50 -13.12 41.41
N ASN A 137 0.16 -13.97 42.20
CA ASN A 137 -0.43 -14.41 43.47
C ASN A 137 -0.66 -13.17 44.32
N ASP A 138 -1.94 -12.82 44.50
CA ASP A 138 -2.34 -11.85 45.53
C ASP A 138 -2.13 -12.48 46.91
N GLU A 139 -0.95 -12.34 47.43
CA GLU A 139 -0.71 -12.47 48.86
C GLU A 139 -0.18 -11.16 49.41
#